data_20b9bcd3bc7e7967993c3d2395f5f835
#
_entry.id   20b9bcd3bc7e7967993c3d2395f5f835
#
_cell.length_a   1.000
_cell.length_b   1.000
_cell.length_c   1.000
_cell.angle_alpha   90.00
_cell.angle_beta   90.00
_cell.angle_gamma   90.00
#
_symmetry.space_group_name_H-M   'P 1'
#
loop_
_entity.id
_entity.type
_entity.pdbx_description
1 polymer ?
#
loop_
_entity_poly.entity_id
_entity_poly.type
_entity_poly.pdbx_seq_one_letter_code
_entity_poly.pdbx_strand_id
1 'polypeptide(L)'
;MQKLMGLMRRCIEDYKMISPGDKIAVGVSGGKDSLVLLKLLAGLRQYMDFQVEAITIDMGLGMDYSGIEAMCRELQVPYTIVKTEIAPIIFDYRKEKNPCSMCAKMRRGALNQALLDRGLNKLALGHHYDDAVETFMMNLLFEGRIGCFQPVTDLDRPGIIQIRPMLYIHEKTVDSFARRYELPVVENRCPVDKQTKREEVKKLVYDLSATYPDLKERIFGAMQRLPLPEWGPQGRYKRPKDEA
;
A
#
# COMPACT_ATOMS: atom_id res chain seq x y z
N MET A 1 -11.83 -11.94 9.92
CA MET A 1 -10.71 -11.18 10.51
C MET A 1 -9.49 -12.05 10.75
N GLN A 2 -9.56 -13.14 11.53
CA GLN A 2 -8.40 -14.01 11.85
C GLN A 2 -7.61 -14.48 10.63
N LYS A 3 -8.27 -14.96 9.57
CA LYS A 3 -7.59 -15.43 8.34
C LYS A 3 -6.74 -14.32 7.70
N LEU A 4 -7.26 -13.10 7.58
CA LEU A 4 -6.50 -11.98 6.99
C LEU A 4 -5.35 -11.55 7.89
N MET A 5 -5.59 -11.49 9.20
CA MET A 5 -4.52 -11.20 10.18
C MET A 5 -3.40 -12.25 10.10
N GLY A 6 -3.74 -13.53 9.92
CA GLY A 6 -2.76 -14.60 9.73
C GLY A 6 -1.91 -14.42 8.46
N LEU A 7 -2.54 -14.06 7.32
CA LEU A 7 -1.84 -13.77 6.08
C LEU A 7 -0.95 -12.53 6.21
N MET A 8 -1.46 -11.47 6.82
CA MET A 8 -0.69 -10.25 7.07
C MET A 8 0.50 -10.51 7.99
N ARG A 9 0.29 -11.24 9.11
CA ARG A 9 1.36 -11.60 10.03
C ARG A 9 2.45 -12.40 9.32
N ARG A 10 2.08 -13.40 8.53
CA ARG A 10 3.03 -14.18 7.73
C ARG A 10 3.83 -13.28 6.78
N CYS A 11 3.19 -12.33 6.10
CA CYS A 11 3.87 -11.38 5.23
C CYS A 11 4.86 -10.50 6.01
N ILE A 12 4.46 -10.01 7.18
CA ILE A 12 5.32 -9.23 8.07
C ILE A 12 6.55 -10.04 8.51
N GLU A 13 6.35 -11.29 8.91
CA GLU A 13 7.42 -12.20 9.35
C GLU A 13 8.38 -12.57 8.19
N ASP A 14 7.82 -12.96 7.04
CA ASP A 14 8.60 -13.39 5.86
C ASP A 14 9.52 -12.27 5.34
N TYR A 15 9.07 -11.00 5.39
CA TYR A 15 9.83 -9.83 4.94
C TYR A 15 10.44 -9.00 6.06
N LYS A 16 10.33 -9.43 7.32
CA LYS A 16 10.85 -8.72 8.51
C LYS A 16 10.43 -7.24 8.54
N MET A 17 9.14 -6.99 8.30
CA MET A 17 8.61 -5.63 8.13
C MET A 17 8.50 -4.85 9.43
N ILE A 18 8.24 -5.53 10.55
CA ILE A 18 7.96 -4.92 11.86
C ILE A 18 8.87 -5.54 12.91
N SER A 19 9.49 -4.68 13.70
CA SER A 19 10.31 -5.02 14.87
C SER A 19 9.63 -4.52 16.15
N PRO A 20 9.92 -5.13 17.32
CA PRO A 20 9.41 -4.62 18.59
C PRO A 20 9.78 -3.14 18.80
N GLY A 21 8.81 -2.37 19.29
CA GLY A 21 8.97 -0.93 19.54
C GLY A 21 8.81 -0.02 18.32
N ASP A 22 8.52 -0.55 17.10
CA ASP A 22 8.28 0.27 15.92
C ASP A 22 7.07 1.21 16.08
N LYS A 23 7.20 2.40 15.47
CA LYS A 23 6.14 3.41 15.39
C LYS A 23 5.69 3.55 13.94
N ILE A 24 4.53 2.98 13.63
CA ILE A 24 4.05 2.79 12.26
C ILE A 24 2.97 3.81 11.91
N ALA A 25 3.19 4.62 10.89
CA ALA A 25 2.13 5.36 10.23
C ALA A 25 1.41 4.47 9.22
N VAL A 26 0.09 4.48 9.22
CA VAL A 26 -0.73 3.99 8.11
C VAL A 26 -1.11 5.18 7.24
N GLY A 27 -0.69 5.16 5.97
CA GLY A 27 -1.12 6.15 4.98
C GLY A 27 -2.58 5.88 4.58
N VAL A 28 -3.52 6.63 5.15
CA VAL A 28 -4.96 6.44 4.91
C VAL A 28 -5.40 7.37 3.79
N SER A 29 -5.69 6.79 2.62
CA SER A 29 -6.16 7.54 1.44
C SER A 29 -7.67 7.76 1.39
N GLY A 30 -8.43 7.13 2.29
CA GLY A 30 -9.88 7.02 2.22
C GLY A 30 -10.38 5.83 1.42
N GLY A 31 -9.55 5.19 0.61
CA GLY A 31 -9.89 3.97 -0.12
C GLY A 31 -9.93 2.74 0.77
N LYS A 32 -10.71 1.72 0.34
CA LYS A 32 -10.93 0.46 1.04
C LYS A 32 -9.64 -0.20 1.55
N ASP A 33 -8.59 -0.21 0.71
CA ASP A 33 -7.36 -0.96 0.99
C ASP A 33 -6.61 -0.36 2.18
N SER A 34 -6.53 0.97 2.25
CA SER A 34 -5.90 1.68 3.36
C SER A 34 -6.68 1.52 4.68
N LEU A 35 -8.01 1.46 4.61
CA LEU A 35 -8.86 1.24 5.78
C LEU A 35 -8.79 -0.20 6.29
N VAL A 36 -8.74 -1.17 5.38
CA VAL A 36 -8.51 -2.58 5.74
C VAL A 36 -7.14 -2.75 6.40
N LEU A 37 -6.09 -2.16 5.81
CA LEU A 37 -4.75 -2.16 6.41
C LEU A 37 -4.77 -1.60 7.84
N LEU A 38 -5.40 -0.44 8.03
CA LEU A 38 -5.51 0.21 9.33
C LEU A 38 -6.19 -0.70 10.36
N LYS A 39 -7.36 -1.26 10.00
CA LYS A 39 -8.11 -2.16 10.91
C LYS A 39 -7.34 -3.42 11.27
N LEU A 40 -6.63 -4.01 10.31
CA LEU A 40 -5.83 -5.22 10.54
C LEU A 40 -4.59 -4.93 11.41
N LEU A 41 -3.86 -3.84 11.15
CA LEU A 41 -2.70 -3.44 11.97
C LEU A 41 -3.13 -3.05 13.38
N ALA A 42 -4.25 -2.33 13.53
CA ALA A 42 -4.80 -2.02 14.85
C ALA A 42 -5.12 -3.30 15.67
N GLY A 43 -5.65 -4.34 15.00
CA GLY A 43 -5.89 -5.63 15.63
C GLY A 43 -4.62 -6.41 15.99
N LEU A 44 -3.57 -6.31 15.16
CA LEU A 44 -2.29 -7.00 15.38
C LEU A 44 -1.49 -6.47 16.57
N ARG A 45 -1.71 -5.22 17.03
CA ARG A 45 -1.09 -4.67 18.25
C ARG A 45 -1.32 -5.52 19.51
N GLN A 46 -2.36 -6.35 19.52
CA GLN A 46 -2.63 -7.25 20.65
C GLN A 46 -1.66 -8.44 20.71
N TYR A 47 -0.95 -8.71 19.63
CA TYR A 47 -0.07 -9.87 19.46
C TYR A 47 1.39 -9.51 19.15
N MET A 48 1.65 -8.25 18.81
CA MET A 48 2.98 -7.76 18.43
C MET A 48 3.21 -6.39 19.07
N ASP A 49 4.43 -6.15 19.54
CA ASP A 49 4.81 -4.89 20.19
C ASP A 49 5.17 -3.82 19.15
N PHE A 50 4.20 -2.98 18.78
CA PHE A 50 4.39 -1.79 17.94
C PHE A 50 3.24 -0.79 18.15
N GLN A 51 3.50 0.46 17.78
CA GLN A 51 2.50 1.53 17.80
C GLN A 51 1.96 1.79 16.39
N VAL A 52 0.69 2.18 16.28
CA VAL A 52 0.03 2.54 15.01
C VAL A 52 -0.58 3.93 15.12
N GLU A 53 -0.33 4.74 14.12
CA GLU A 53 -0.98 6.03 13.89
C GLU A 53 -1.52 6.11 12.47
N ALA A 54 -2.68 6.70 12.27
CA ALA A 54 -3.29 6.92 10.96
C ALA A 54 -3.01 8.35 10.47
N ILE A 55 -2.57 8.49 9.21
CA ILE A 55 -2.29 9.80 8.60
C ILE A 55 -2.98 9.88 7.25
N THR A 56 -3.81 10.91 7.06
CA THR A 56 -4.42 11.28 5.77
C THR A 56 -3.80 12.56 5.26
N ILE A 57 -3.39 12.56 4.00
CA ILE A 57 -3.04 13.78 3.28
C ILE A 57 -4.30 14.29 2.57
N ASP A 58 -4.90 15.34 3.11
CA ASP A 58 -6.00 16.03 2.46
C ASP A 58 -5.46 16.89 1.32
N MET A 59 -5.95 16.61 0.11
CA MET A 59 -5.45 17.24 -1.12
C MET A 59 -6.15 18.56 -1.47
N GLY A 60 -7.12 18.99 -0.66
CA GLY A 60 -7.93 20.16 -0.97
C GLY A 60 -9.09 19.88 -1.94
N LEU A 61 -9.58 18.64 -2.02
CA LEU A 61 -10.71 18.22 -2.86
C LEU A 61 -12.07 18.26 -2.14
N GLY A 62 -12.12 18.76 -0.90
CA GLY A 62 -13.34 18.81 -0.10
C GLY A 62 -13.92 17.43 0.27
N MET A 63 -13.04 16.45 0.52
CA MET A 63 -13.45 15.12 0.95
C MET A 63 -13.85 15.11 2.42
N ASP A 64 -14.85 14.30 2.78
CA ASP A 64 -15.27 14.12 4.17
C ASP A 64 -14.55 12.91 4.80
N TYR A 65 -13.79 13.17 5.85
CA TYR A 65 -13.03 12.17 6.59
C TYR A 65 -13.64 11.83 7.95
N SER A 66 -14.84 12.33 8.27
CA SER A 66 -15.50 12.14 9.57
C SER A 66 -15.71 10.67 9.93
N GLY A 67 -16.06 9.84 8.95
CA GLY A 67 -16.19 8.39 9.13
C GLY A 67 -14.87 7.71 9.49
N ILE A 68 -13.76 8.16 8.89
CA ILE A 68 -12.42 7.66 9.21
C ILE A 68 -12.02 8.07 10.63
N GLU A 69 -12.32 9.31 11.02
CA GLU A 69 -12.04 9.79 12.36
C GLU A 69 -12.81 8.96 13.42
N ALA A 70 -14.09 8.68 13.17
CA ALA A 70 -14.90 7.82 14.03
C ALA A 70 -14.30 6.40 14.15
N MET A 71 -13.91 5.79 13.02
CA MET A 71 -13.25 4.49 12.99
C MET A 71 -11.92 4.50 13.77
N CYS A 72 -11.08 5.51 13.62
CA CYS A 72 -9.82 5.63 14.35
C CYS A 72 -10.05 5.74 15.86
N ARG A 73 -11.07 6.48 16.26
CA ARG A 73 -11.47 6.61 17.67
C ARG A 73 -11.92 5.27 18.25
N GLU A 74 -12.75 4.52 17.52
CA GLU A 74 -13.18 3.17 17.92
C GLU A 74 -11.98 2.20 18.06
N LEU A 75 -11.02 2.27 17.12
CA LEU A 75 -9.81 1.45 17.13
C LEU A 75 -8.75 1.93 18.13
N GLN A 76 -8.97 3.05 18.82
CA GLN A 76 -7.98 3.69 19.68
C GLN A 76 -6.65 3.94 18.94
N VAL A 77 -6.73 4.45 17.72
CA VAL A 77 -5.59 4.82 16.88
C VAL A 77 -5.55 6.33 16.76
N PRO A 78 -4.43 7.00 17.08
CA PRO A 78 -4.26 8.43 16.80
C PRO A 78 -4.44 8.69 15.30
N TYR A 79 -5.16 9.76 14.98
CA TYR A 79 -5.45 10.14 13.60
C TYR A 79 -5.08 11.59 13.32
N THR A 80 -4.37 11.80 12.22
CA THR A 80 -3.95 13.12 11.76
C THR A 80 -4.36 13.36 10.33
N ILE A 81 -4.97 14.50 10.07
CA ILE A 81 -5.26 15.01 8.72
C ILE A 81 -4.28 16.13 8.43
N VAL A 82 -3.40 15.93 7.45
CA VAL A 82 -2.48 16.96 6.94
C VAL A 82 -3.16 17.67 5.78
N LYS A 83 -3.61 18.90 6.01
CA LYS A 83 -4.23 19.74 4.98
C LYS A 83 -3.17 20.25 4.01
N THR A 84 -3.42 20.12 2.71
CA THR A 84 -2.53 20.59 1.64
C THR A 84 -3.32 21.21 0.49
N GLU A 85 -2.63 22.00 -0.33
CA GLU A 85 -3.14 22.60 -1.57
C GLU A 85 -2.69 21.81 -2.82
N ILE A 86 -2.50 20.48 -2.70
CA ILE A 86 -1.95 19.67 -3.79
C ILE A 86 -2.85 19.68 -5.02
N ALA A 87 -4.16 19.50 -4.86
CA ALA A 87 -5.08 19.49 -6.01
C ALA A 87 -5.18 20.86 -6.69
N PRO A 88 -5.42 21.98 -6.00
CA PRO A 88 -5.35 23.31 -6.61
C PRO A 88 -4.04 23.57 -7.34
N ILE A 89 -2.90 23.22 -6.75
CA ILE A 89 -1.59 23.41 -7.40
C ILE A 89 -1.50 22.66 -8.72
N ILE A 90 -1.96 21.41 -8.76
CA ILE A 90 -1.83 20.54 -9.94
C ILE A 90 -2.83 20.91 -11.03
N PHE A 91 -4.09 21.12 -10.68
CA PHE A 91 -5.18 21.25 -11.63
C PHE A 91 -5.43 22.69 -12.05
N ASP A 92 -5.36 23.66 -11.12
CA ASP A 92 -5.72 25.04 -11.36
C ASP A 92 -4.52 25.89 -11.76
N TYR A 93 -3.42 25.81 -10.98
CA TYR A 93 -2.25 26.66 -11.20
C TYR A 93 -1.31 26.12 -12.27
N ARG A 94 -0.90 24.84 -12.17
CA ARG A 94 0.10 24.26 -13.08
C ARG A 94 -0.49 23.64 -14.33
N LYS A 95 -1.75 23.18 -14.28
CA LYS A 95 -2.42 22.47 -15.39
C LYS A 95 -1.55 21.34 -15.93
N GLU A 96 -1.04 20.51 -15.05
CA GLU A 96 -0.02 19.49 -15.33
C GLU A 96 -0.51 18.49 -16.39
N LYS A 97 0.36 18.20 -17.39
CA LYS A 97 0.07 17.17 -18.40
C LYS A 97 0.03 15.75 -17.82
N ASN A 98 0.79 15.50 -16.74
CA ASN A 98 0.87 14.23 -16.02
C ASN A 98 0.47 14.42 -14.54
N PRO A 99 -0.79 14.77 -14.25
CA PRO A 99 -1.22 15.14 -12.91
C PRO A 99 -1.00 14.03 -11.88
N CYS A 100 -1.19 12.75 -12.25
CA CYS A 100 -1.02 11.61 -11.35
C CYS A 100 0.41 11.46 -10.83
N SER A 101 1.42 11.65 -11.68
CA SER A 101 2.83 11.54 -11.29
C SER A 101 3.21 12.64 -10.29
N MET A 102 2.84 13.89 -10.59
CA MET A 102 3.08 15.02 -9.69
C MET A 102 2.34 14.87 -8.36
N CYS A 103 1.06 14.48 -8.40
CA CYS A 103 0.25 14.21 -7.23
C CYS A 103 0.90 13.15 -6.32
N ALA A 104 1.33 12.03 -6.88
CA ALA A 104 1.99 10.96 -6.13
C ALA A 104 3.29 11.45 -5.46
N LYS A 105 4.08 12.29 -6.16
CA LYS A 105 5.32 12.88 -5.62
C LYS A 105 5.04 13.84 -4.47
N MET A 106 4.08 14.76 -4.63
CA MET A 106 3.72 15.74 -3.60
C MET A 106 3.10 15.07 -2.37
N ARG A 107 2.17 14.13 -2.57
CA ARG A 107 1.57 13.35 -1.46
C ARG A 107 2.61 12.58 -0.67
N ARG A 108 3.56 11.93 -1.34
CA ARG A 108 4.65 11.21 -0.70
C ARG A 108 5.52 12.17 0.11
N GLY A 109 5.85 13.33 -0.44
CA GLY A 109 6.61 14.36 0.28
C GLY A 109 5.92 14.84 1.56
N ALA A 110 4.64 15.18 1.46
CA ALA A 110 3.83 15.61 2.61
C ALA A 110 3.70 14.51 3.67
N LEU A 111 3.47 13.27 3.24
CA LEU A 111 3.35 12.13 4.15
C LEU A 111 4.67 11.84 4.86
N ASN A 112 5.80 11.84 4.14
CA ASN A 112 7.11 11.64 4.75
C ASN A 112 7.44 12.73 5.78
N GLN A 113 7.12 13.99 5.46
CA GLN A 113 7.33 15.09 6.41
C GLN A 113 6.49 14.89 7.68
N ALA A 114 5.22 14.53 7.52
CA ALA A 114 4.34 14.27 8.66
C ALA A 114 4.85 13.12 9.57
N LEU A 115 5.48 12.08 8.99
CA LEU A 115 6.09 11.01 9.77
C LEU A 115 7.29 11.54 10.58
N LEU A 116 8.17 12.32 9.96
CA LEU A 116 9.36 12.89 10.62
C LEU A 116 8.97 13.80 11.78
N ASP A 117 8.00 14.68 11.57
CA ASP A 117 7.52 15.63 12.58
C ASP A 117 6.89 14.91 13.81
N ARG A 118 6.47 13.67 13.65
CA ARG A 118 5.82 12.84 14.69
C ARG A 118 6.74 11.76 15.25
N GLY A 119 7.97 11.66 14.77
CA GLY A 119 8.93 10.64 15.20
C GLY A 119 8.50 9.21 14.86
N LEU A 120 7.78 9.03 13.74
CA LEU A 120 7.37 7.72 13.24
C LEU A 120 8.45 7.18 12.31
N ASN A 121 8.82 5.90 12.45
CA ASN A 121 9.93 5.30 11.72
C ASN A 121 9.49 4.41 10.55
N LYS A 122 8.21 4.04 10.48
CA LYS A 122 7.69 3.20 9.40
C LYS A 122 6.41 3.75 8.79
N LEU A 123 6.28 3.58 7.47
CA LEU A 123 5.09 3.90 6.69
C LEU A 123 4.49 2.63 6.11
N ALA A 124 3.31 2.24 6.57
CA ALA A 124 2.55 1.14 6.01
C ALA A 124 1.59 1.62 4.91
N LEU A 125 1.63 0.97 3.76
CA LEU A 125 0.78 1.24 2.60
C LEU A 125 -0.10 0.03 2.26
N GLY A 126 -1.32 0.31 1.81
CA GLY A 126 -2.37 -0.67 1.53
C GLY A 126 -2.22 -1.46 0.23
N HIS A 127 -1.00 -1.59 -0.32
CA HIS A 127 -0.79 -2.42 -1.50
C HIS A 127 -1.02 -3.90 -1.17
N HIS A 128 -1.79 -4.57 -2.02
CA HIS A 128 -2.16 -5.97 -1.86
C HIS A 128 -1.55 -6.86 -2.96
N TYR A 129 -1.90 -8.14 -2.96
CA TYR A 129 -1.38 -9.16 -3.88
C TYR A 129 -1.56 -8.77 -5.36
N ASP A 130 -2.76 -8.35 -5.74
CA ASP A 130 -3.11 -8.00 -7.11
C ASP A 130 -2.37 -6.74 -7.58
N ASP A 131 -2.15 -5.74 -6.71
CA ASP A 131 -1.32 -4.56 -7.03
C ASP A 131 0.12 -4.93 -7.44
N ALA A 132 0.69 -5.94 -6.78
CA ALA A 132 2.03 -6.40 -7.11
C ALA A 132 2.06 -7.06 -8.48
N VAL A 133 1.09 -7.93 -8.78
CA VAL A 133 0.94 -8.59 -10.09
C VAL A 133 0.73 -7.55 -11.18
N GLU A 134 -0.20 -6.61 -10.98
CA GLU A 134 -0.49 -5.54 -11.94
C GLU A 134 0.73 -4.64 -12.17
N THR A 135 1.44 -4.26 -11.11
CA THR A 135 2.64 -3.41 -11.25
C THR A 135 3.76 -4.14 -11.98
N PHE A 136 3.95 -5.42 -11.72
CA PHE A 136 4.93 -6.23 -12.46
C PHE A 136 4.58 -6.28 -13.95
N MET A 137 3.31 -6.55 -14.28
CA MET A 137 2.83 -6.57 -15.66
C MET A 137 2.93 -5.19 -16.33
N MET A 138 2.64 -4.10 -15.62
CA MET A 138 2.83 -2.74 -16.14
C MET A 138 4.30 -2.48 -16.52
N ASN A 139 5.24 -2.81 -15.63
CA ASN A 139 6.66 -2.63 -15.89
C ASN A 139 7.13 -3.48 -17.09
N LEU A 140 6.64 -4.72 -17.18
CA LEU A 140 6.98 -5.62 -18.28
C LEU A 140 6.45 -5.11 -19.63
N LEU A 141 5.18 -4.70 -19.68
CA LEU A 141 4.50 -4.34 -20.92
C LEU A 141 4.82 -2.93 -21.42
N PHE A 142 4.94 -1.95 -20.52
CA PHE A 142 5.10 -0.54 -20.91
C PHE A 142 6.53 -0.03 -20.75
N GLU A 143 7.32 -0.63 -19.84
CA GLU A 143 8.69 -0.18 -19.60
C GLU A 143 9.75 -1.18 -20.07
N GLY A 144 9.33 -2.38 -20.55
CA GLY A 144 10.25 -3.44 -20.99
C GLY A 144 11.20 -3.91 -19.88
N ARG A 145 10.75 -3.85 -18.63
CA ARG A 145 11.58 -4.08 -17.46
C ARG A 145 10.96 -5.11 -16.54
N ILE A 146 11.78 -6.07 -16.08
CA ILE A 146 11.40 -6.97 -14.97
C ILE A 146 11.57 -6.19 -13.67
N GLY A 147 10.46 -5.92 -12.98
CA GLY A 147 10.50 -5.16 -11.73
C GLY A 147 9.13 -4.92 -11.13
N CYS A 148 9.11 -4.65 -9.84
CA CYS A 148 7.94 -4.25 -9.07
C CYS A 148 8.38 -3.34 -7.91
N PHE A 149 7.44 -2.74 -7.20
CA PHE A 149 7.75 -2.12 -5.92
C PHE A 149 8.20 -3.20 -4.92
N GLN A 150 9.05 -2.84 -3.98
CA GLN A 150 9.58 -3.77 -2.98
C GLN A 150 8.60 -3.95 -1.81
N PRO A 151 8.56 -5.13 -1.15
CA PRO A 151 7.79 -5.35 0.08
C PRO A 151 8.21 -4.41 1.22
N VAL A 152 9.50 -4.17 1.33
CA VAL A 152 10.14 -3.21 2.24
C VAL A 152 11.01 -2.28 1.41
N THR A 153 10.90 -0.99 1.61
CA THR A 153 11.68 0.02 0.88
C THR A 153 12.24 1.04 1.87
N ASP A 154 13.56 1.16 1.94
CA ASP A 154 14.19 2.30 2.59
C ASP A 154 13.95 3.54 1.73
N LEU A 155 13.40 4.58 2.33
CA LEU A 155 13.28 5.85 1.65
C LEU A 155 14.59 6.63 1.83
N ASP A 156 14.95 7.44 0.80
CA ASP A 156 16.18 8.24 0.80
C ASP A 156 16.30 9.21 2.01
N ARG A 157 15.25 9.38 2.77
CA ARG A 157 15.25 10.16 4.00
C ARG A 157 15.56 9.25 5.18
N PRO A 158 16.56 9.61 6.03
CA PRO A 158 16.95 8.82 7.18
C PRO A 158 15.80 8.51 8.13
N GLY A 159 15.68 7.26 8.53
CA GLY A 159 14.76 6.82 9.57
C GLY A 159 13.34 6.44 9.12
N ILE A 160 13.00 6.48 7.84
CA ILE A 160 11.69 6.04 7.36
C ILE A 160 11.82 4.80 6.47
N ILE A 161 11.15 3.73 6.88
CA ILE A 161 11.04 2.48 6.10
C ILE A 161 9.58 2.31 5.64
N GLN A 162 9.37 2.15 4.35
CA GLN A 162 8.05 1.88 3.79
C GLN A 162 7.80 0.38 3.73
N ILE A 163 6.66 -0.07 4.25
CA ILE A 163 6.26 -1.48 4.31
C ILE A 163 4.90 -1.72 3.65
N ARG A 164 4.68 -2.94 3.15
CA ARG A 164 3.44 -3.35 2.46
C ARG A 164 2.90 -4.67 3.02
N PRO A 165 2.27 -4.64 4.20
CA PRO A 165 1.92 -5.87 4.94
C PRO A 165 0.82 -6.72 4.28
N MET A 166 0.05 -6.18 3.31
CA MET A 166 -1.06 -6.90 2.69
C MET A 166 -0.69 -7.66 1.40
N LEU A 167 0.60 -7.80 1.06
CA LEU A 167 1.03 -8.46 -0.18
C LEU A 167 0.59 -9.93 -0.31
N TYR A 168 0.21 -10.59 0.76
CA TYR A 168 -0.33 -11.96 0.72
C TYR A 168 -1.87 -12.01 0.72
N ILE A 169 -2.54 -10.87 0.62
CA ILE A 169 -4.00 -10.76 0.64
C ILE A 169 -4.48 -10.34 -0.75
N HIS A 170 -5.37 -11.13 -1.35
CA HIS A 170 -5.98 -10.82 -2.65
C HIS A 170 -7.02 -9.70 -2.54
N GLU A 171 -7.13 -8.87 -3.58
CA GLU A 171 -8.09 -7.76 -3.67
C GLU A 171 -9.52 -8.19 -3.33
N LYS A 172 -9.99 -9.32 -3.90
CA LYS A 172 -11.32 -9.86 -3.62
C LYS A 172 -11.59 -10.08 -2.13
N THR A 173 -10.55 -10.46 -1.38
CA THR A 173 -10.66 -10.67 0.08
C THR A 173 -10.70 -9.34 0.82
N VAL A 174 -9.93 -8.34 0.35
CA VAL A 174 -9.97 -6.97 0.86
C VAL A 174 -11.36 -6.36 0.65
N ASP A 175 -11.93 -6.50 -0.55
CA ASP A 175 -13.28 -6.02 -0.88
C ASP A 175 -14.35 -6.65 0.01
N SER A 176 -14.28 -7.97 0.18
CA SER A 176 -15.24 -8.71 1.02
C SER A 176 -15.13 -8.28 2.49
N PHE A 177 -13.91 -8.02 2.96
CA PHE A 177 -13.67 -7.54 4.31
C PHE A 177 -14.21 -6.11 4.50
N ALA A 178 -13.91 -5.19 3.58
CA ALA A 178 -14.37 -3.81 3.64
C ALA A 178 -15.89 -3.72 3.71
N ARG A 179 -16.60 -4.50 2.86
CA ARG A 179 -18.07 -4.58 2.87
C ARG A 179 -18.62 -5.18 4.16
N ARG A 180 -18.04 -6.32 4.60
CA ARG A 180 -18.52 -7.03 5.81
C ARG A 180 -18.40 -6.19 7.08
N TYR A 181 -17.39 -5.35 7.18
CA TYR A 181 -17.14 -4.49 8.34
C TYR A 181 -17.59 -3.04 8.12
N GLU A 182 -18.33 -2.79 7.03
CA GLU A 182 -18.93 -1.48 6.69
C GLU A 182 -17.91 -0.34 6.86
N LEU A 183 -16.68 -0.55 6.32
CA LEU A 183 -15.63 0.44 6.48
C LEU A 183 -16.01 1.76 5.81
N PRO A 184 -15.70 2.92 6.43
CA PRO A 184 -16.08 4.25 5.96
C PRO A 184 -15.24 4.69 4.75
N VAL A 185 -15.47 4.04 3.61
CA VAL A 185 -14.78 4.38 2.35
C VAL A 185 -15.23 5.75 1.89
N VAL A 186 -14.26 6.63 1.65
CA VAL A 186 -14.51 7.99 1.17
C VAL A 186 -14.56 7.99 -0.35
N GLU A 187 -15.55 8.64 -0.91
CA GLU A 187 -15.67 8.82 -2.36
C GLU A 187 -14.52 9.67 -2.90
N ASN A 188 -13.83 9.15 -3.91
CA ASN A 188 -12.72 9.86 -4.53
C ASN A 188 -13.25 10.95 -5.48
N ARG A 189 -12.91 12.21 -5.20
CA ARG A 189 -13.30 13.39 -6.01
C ARG A 189 -12.21 13.83 -6.99
N CYS A 190 -11.22 12.96 -7.28
CA CYS A 190 -10.17 13.27 -8.24
C CYS A 190 -10.73 13.32 -9.67
N PRO A 191 -10.53 14.41 -10.44
CA PRO A 191 -11.09 14.56 -11.78
C PRO A 191 -10.51 13.59 -12.81
N VAL A 192 -9.36 12.96 -12.55
CA VAL A 192 -8.69 12.00 -13.43
C VAL A 192 -8.75 10.56 -12.90
N ASP A 193 -9.69 10.28 -12.00
CA ASP A 193 -9.86 8.93 -11.45
C ASP A 193 -10.28 7.93 -12.54
N LYS A 194 -9.76 6.68 -12.43
CA LYS A 194 -10.08 5.54 -13.32
C LYS A 194 -9.63 5.65 -14.80
N GLN A 195 -8.88 6.66 -15.19
CA GLN A 195 -8.32 6.80 -16.55
C GLN A 195 -6.82 6.51 -16.55
N THR A 196 -6.42 5.29 -16.17
CA THR A 196 -5.01 4.97 -16.03
C THR A 196 -4.62 3.69 -16.75
N LYS A 197 -3.35 3.57 -17.16
CA LYS A 197 -2.77 2.33 -17.71
C LYS A 197 -2.88 1.15 -16.74
N ARG A 198 -3.05 1.41 -15.44
CA ARG A 198 -3.29 0.36 -14.45
C ARG A 198 -4.63 -0.34 -14.70
N GLU A 199 -5.70 0.39 -15.06
CA GLU A 199 -6.99 -0.22 -15.37
C GLU A 199 -6.93 -1.11 -16.62
N GLU A 200 -6.14 -0.72 -17.63
CA GLU A 200 -5.91 -1.55 -18.83
C GLU A 200 -5.23 -2.87 -18.45
N VAL A 201 -4.18 -2.81 -17.62
CA VAL A 201 -3.46 -4.00 -17.16
C VAL A 201 -4.33 -4.86 -16.24
N LYS A 202 -5.11 -4.25 -15.35
CA LYS A 202 -6.03 -4.96 -14.48
C LYS A 202 -7.03 -5.78 -15.29
N LYS A 203 -7.61 -5.18 -16.35
CA LYS A 203 -8.49 -5.89 -17.28
C LYS A 203 -7.76 -7.02 -18.00
N LEU A 204 -6.56 -6.75 -18.53
CA LEU A 204 -5.75 -7.77 -19.21
C LEU A 204 -5.44 -8.96 -18.30
N VAL A 205 -5.03 -8.71 -17.06
CA VAL A 205 -4.74 -9.77 -16.07
C VAL A 205 -6.02 -10.55 -15.73
N TYR A 206 -7.15 -9.87 -15.63
CA TYR A 206 -8.45 -10.52 -15.42
C TYR A 206 -8.82 -11.44 -16.58
N ASP A 207 -8.73 -10.96 -17.82
CA ASP A 207 -9.06 -11.71 -19.04
C ASP A 207 -8.11 -12.94 -19.20
N LEU A 208 -6.82 -12.74 -18.98
CA LEU A 208 -5.84 -13.84 -19.00
C LEU A 208 -6.06 -14.86 -17.88
N SER A 209 -6.53 -14.44 -16.72
CA SER A 209 -6.82 -15.36 -15.60
C SER A 209 -8.03 -16.27 -15.90
N ALA A 210 -8.91 -15.91 -16.83
CA ALA A 210 -9.98 -16.79 -17.29
C ALA A 210 -9.42 -17.99 -18.09
N THR A 211 -8.34 -17.77 -18.85
CA THR A 211 -7.66 -18.83 -19.61
C THR A 211 -6.62 -19.58 -18.77
N TYR A 212 -5.95 -18.87 -17.88
CA TYR A 212 -4.89 -19.38 -17.00
C TYR A 212 -5.25 -19.13 -15.54
N PRO A 213 -6.01 -20.01 -14.87
CA PRO A 213 -6.54 -19.76 -13.51
C PRO A 213 -5.45 -19.42 -12.46
N ASP A 214 -4.25 -20.01 -12.59
CA ASP A 214 -3.13 -19.79 -11.67
C ASP A 214 -2.19 -18.65 -12.11
N LEU A 215 -2.61 -17.79 -13.04
CA LEU A 215 -1.74 -16.76 -13.62
C LEU A 215 -1.14 -15.84 -12.55
N LYS A 216 -1.97 -15.34 -11.66
CA LYS A 216 -1.54 -14.41 -10.61
C LYS A 216 -0.56 -15.07 -9.65
N GLU A 217 -0.82 -16.30 -9.26
CA GLU A 217 0.04 -17.10 -8.39
C GLU A 217 1.39 -17.39 -9.05
N ARG A 218 1.39 -17.67 -10.35
CA ARG A 218 2.62 -17.91 -11.13
C ARG A 218 3.45 -16.64 -11.25
N ILE A 219 2.82 -15.49 -11.54
CA ILE A 219 3.51 -14.19 -11.62
C ILE A 219 4.11 -13.82 -10.26
N PHE A 220 3.31 -13.87 -9.18
CA PHE A 220 3.77 -13.53 -7.84
C PHE A 220 4.88 -14.48 -7.37
N GLY A 221 4.71 -15.78 -7.59
CA GLY A 221 5.73 -16.77 -7.28
C GLY A 221 7.01 -16.60 -8.13
N ALA A 222 6.90 -16.12 -9.38
CA ALA A 222 8.08 -15.78 -10.17
C ALA A 222 8.84 -14.61 -9.55
N MET A 223 8.16 -13.54 -9.13
CA MET A 223 8.80 -12.41 -8.44
C MET A 223 9.55 -12.85 -7.16
N GLN A 224 9.02 -13.84 -6.43
CA GLN A 224 9.65 -14.35 -5.21
C GLN A 224 10.85 -15.27 -5.47
N ARG A 225 10.87 -15.97 -6.61
CA ARG A 225 11.91 -16.93 -6.97
C ARG A 225 13.00 -16.36 -7.86
N LEU A 226 12.67 -15.39 -8.70
CA LEU A 226 13.67 -14.68 -9.48
C LEU A 226 14.58 -13.87 -8.56
N PRO A 227 15.83 -13.59 -8.96
CA PRO A 227 16.71 -12.68 -8.25
C PRO A 227 16.27 -11.22 -8.43
N LEU A 228 14.99 -10.95 -8.14
CA LEU A 228 14.50 -9.60 -7.98
C LEU A 228 14.99 -9.14 -6.60
N PRO A 229 15.77 -8.07 -6.54
CA PRO A 229 16.24 -7.55 -5.26
C PRO A 229 15.06 -7.38 -4.30
N GLU A 230 15.23 -7.75 -3.05
CA GLU A 230 14.29 -7.53 -1.95
C GLU A 230 12.94 -8.31 -2.01
N TRP A 231 12.74 -9.21 -3.02
CA TRP A 231 11.48 -9.96 -3.13
C TRP A 231 11.50 -11.36 -2.54
N GLY A 232 12.68 -11.91 -2.25
CA GLY A 232 12.79 -13.21 -1.56
C GLY A 232 12.37 -13.12 -0.10
N PRO A 233 11.47 -14.00 0.44
CA PRO A 233 11.16 -14.04 1.86
C PRO A 233 12.44 -14.26 2.67
N GLN A 234 12.69 -13.41 3.65
CA GLN A 234 13.88 -13.49 4.51
C GLN A 234 13.88 -14.82 5.30
N GLY A 235 14.84 -15.69 5.00
CA GLY A 235 14.99 -17.00 5.65
C GLY A 235 14.43 -18.21 4.91
N ARG A 236 13.66 -18.04 3.83
CA ARG A 236 13.16 -19.16 3.01
C ARG A 236 13.85 -19.29 1.65
N TYR A 237 14.42 -18.21 1.14
CA TYR A 237 15.14 -18.22 -0.14
C TYR A 237 16.65 -18.30 0.10
N LYS A 238 17.24 -19.46 -0.17
CA LYS A 238 18.71 -19.57 -0.33
C LYS A 238 19.02 -19.15 -1.77
N ARG A 239 19.73 -18.04 -1.96
CA ARG A 239 20.32 -17.72 -3.26
C ARG A 239 21.10 -18.94 -3.72
N PRO A 240 20.99 -19.36 -5.01
CA PRO A 240 22.01 -20.25 -5.56
C PRO A 240 23.36 -19.60 -5.25
N LYS A 241 24.28 -20.37 -4.66
CA LYS A 241 25.66 -19.91 -4.49
C LYS A 241 26.15 -19.55 -5.87
N ASP A 242 26.61 -18.29 -6.04
CA ASP A 242 27.41 -17.94 -7.19
C ASP A 242 28.57 -18.94 -7.21
N GLU A 243 28.49 -19.91 -8.10
CA GLU A 243 29.63 -20.80 -8.41
C GLU A 243 30.65 -19.91 -9.11
N ALA A 244 31.70 -19.58 -8.37
CA ALA A 244 32.86 -18.83 -8.85
C ALA A 244 33.62 -19.63 -9.92
#